data_989c9a857cac08d474c2d9d771d4974e
#
_entry.id   989c9a857cac08d474c2d9d771d4974e
#
_cell.length_a   1.000
_cell.length_b   1.000
_cell.length_c   1.000
_cell.angle_alpha   90.00
_cell.angle_beta   90.00
_cell.angle_gamma   90.00
#
_symmetry.space_group_name_H-M   'P 1'
#
loop_
_entity.id
_entity.type
_entity.pdbx_description
1 polymer ?
#
loop_
_entity_poly.entity_id
_entity_poly.type
_entity_poly.pdbx_seq_one_letter_code
_entity_poly.pdbx_strand_id
1 'polypeptide(L)'
;MKTFVTACAAALACLPALASAGSDFSFTGNAGLFSDYRFRGFTQTGYKPAFQGGFDLGHKSGWYLGNWNSNVEQGLYNGASLEMDFYGGYRFTLGEVGLDLGFLYYYYPNSGAQGTTRISNGELYAGAAYGPLSAKFFYGTTPFFSLGKGPTLGSPEFDTEGSTYVDLTANLPLGGGWTLNAHYGHQQIKNAATAYAQGLVFANTDNIGDWKLGVTRELAGWSLAAAAIGTTEKGFFRTAESGFIEDAGKTRVVLSAAKTF
;
A
#
# COMPACT_ATOMS: atom_id res chain seq x y z
N MET A 1 18.36 -11.82 17.96
CA MET A 1 17.21 -11.95 17.03
C MET A 1 17.16 -10.68 16.22
N LYS A 2 17.42 -10.75 14.88
CA LYS A 2 17.38 -9.58 13.99
C LYS A 2 15.93 -9.42 13.52
N THR A 3 15.36 -8.28 13.81
CA THR A 3 13.96 -7.93 13.50
C THR A 3 13.82 -7.71 11.99
N PHE A 4 12.92 -8.44 11.35
CA PHE A 4 12.61 -8.27 9.94
C PHE A 4 11.61 -7.13 9.77
N VAL A 5 11.96 -6.16 8.94
CA VAL A 5 11.07 -5.05 8.57
C VAL A 5 10.29 -5.48 7.34
N THR A 6 8.99 -5.62 7.47
CA THR A 6 8.08 -5.91 6.35
C THR A 6 7.59 -4.58 5.77
N ALA A 7 7.96 -4.30 4.51
CA ALA A 7 7.40 -3.16 3.79
C ALA A 7 6.06 -3.57 3.18
N CYS A 8 4.96 -3.32 3.87
CA CYS A 8 3.72 -2.94 3.19
C CYS A 8 3.88 -1.50 2.70
N ALA A 9 3.15 -1.06 1.69
CA ALA A 9 3.29 0.20 0.96
C ALA A 9 3.37 1.51 1.79
N ALA A 10 3.38 1.43 3.10
CA ALA A 10 3.89 2.43 4.03
C ALA A 10 5.10 1.81 4.73
N ALA A 11 6.26 2.46 4.68
CA ALA A 11 7.47 2.04 5.39
C ALA A 11 7.22 2.15 6.90
N LEU A 12 6.58 1.15 7.49
CA LEU A 12 6.50 1.00 8.94
C LEU A 12 7.77 0.30 9.41
N ALA A 13 8.65 1.06 10.03
CA ALA A 13 9.73 0.49 10.83
C ALA A 13 9.08 -0.29 11.99
N CYS A 14 9.16 -1.61 11.99
CA CYS A 14 8.80 -2.40 13.16
C CYS A 14 9.79 -2.10 14.28
N LEU A 15 9.40 -1.24 15.23
CA LEU A 15 10.03 -1.17 16.54
C LEU A 15 9.58 -2.38 17.38
N PRO A 16 10.36 -2.79 18.38
CA PRO A 16 10.02 -3.96 19.18
C PRO A 16 8.66 -3.75 19.85
N ALA A 17 7.77 -4.73 19.66
CA ALA A 17 6.52 -4.82 20.37
C ALA A 17 6.74 -4.65 21.88
N LEU A 18 5.83 -3.99 22.57
CA LEU A 18 5.68 -4.13 24.01
C LEU A 18 5.21 -5.57 24.29
N ALA A 19 6.15 -6.52 24.16
CA ALA A 19 5.88 -7.87 24.62
C ALA A 19 5.83 -7.81 26.15
N SER A 20 4.65 -8.02 26.73
CA SER A 20 4.53 -8.34 28.15
C SER A 20 5.37 -9.58 28.38
N ALA A 21 6.33 -9.52 29.28
CA ALA A 21 7.20 -10.65 29.62
C ALA A 21 6.31 -11.85 30.01
N GLY A 22 6.30 -12.90 29.16
CA GLY A 22 5.49 -14.11 29.35
C GLY A 22 4.30 -14.31 28.40
N SER A 23 3.96 -13.33 27.55
CA SER A 23 2.89 -13.48 26.54
C SER A 23 3.41 -14.11 25.25
N ASP A 24 2.66 -15.07 24.70
CA ASP A 24 2.87 -15.62 23.34
C ASP A 24 2.48 -14.64 22.24
N PHE A 25 1.80 -13.56 22.60
CA PHE A 25 1.32 -12.52 21.72
C PHE A 25 2.12 -11.22 21.89
N SER A 26 2.29 -10.51 20.77
CA SER A 26 2.79 -9.15 20.69
C SER A 26 1.72 -8.24 20.08
N PHE A 27 1.56 -7.04 20.62
CA PHE A 27 0.67 -6.02 20.08
C PHE A 27 1.47 -4.75 19.83
N THR A 28 1.31 -4.17 18.64
CA THR A 28 1.92 -2.89 18.25
C THR A 28 0.89 -1.98 17.64
N GLY A 29 0.94 -0.69 17.96
CA GLY A 29 0.21 0.36 17.30
C GLY A 29 1.15 1.26 16.51
N ASN A 30 0.63 1.95 15.50
CA ASN A 30 1.37 2.95 14.74
C ASN A 30 0.46 4.10 14.34
N ALA A 31 1.05 5.29 14.18
CA ALA A 31 0.38 6.46 13.65
C ALA A 31 1.39 7.36 12.93
N GLY A 32 0.94 8.07 11.88
CA GLY A 32 1.80 8.96 11.12
C GLY A 32 1.02 10.02 10.33
N LEU A 33 1.73 11.10 10.03
CA LEU A 33 1.30 12.16 9.15
C LEU A 33 2.16 12.15 7.89
N PHE A 34 1.52 12.23 6.75
CA PHE A 34 2.15 12.22 5.44
C PHE A 34 1.66 13.43 4.65
N SER A 35 2.52 14.07 3.87
CA SER A 35 2.10 15.18 3.00
C SER A 35 1.23 14.72 1.83
N ASP A 36 1.26 13.42 1.48
CA ASP A 36 0.47 12.76 0.46
C ASP A 36 0.51 11.24 0.69
N TYR A 37 -0.61 10.55 0.58
CA TYR A 37 -0.65 9.10 0.61
C TYR A 37 -0.40 8.55 -0.79
N ARG A 38 0.62 7.71 -0.95
CA ARG A 38 0.97 7.04 -2.21
C ARG A 38 0.80 5.54 -2.11
N PHE A 39 0.01 4.99 -3.03
CA PHE A 39 -0.14 3.56 -3.22
C PHE A 39 0.27 3.19 -4.65
N ARG A 40 1.26 2.30 -4.79
CA ARG A 40 1.82 1.91 -6.11
C ARG A 40 2.09 3.13 -7.01
N GLY A 41 2.68 4.18 -6.41
CA GLY A 41 3.06 5.43 -7.08
C GLY A 41 1.94 6.48 -7.26
N PHE A 42 0.65 6.10 -7.14
CA PHE A 42 -0.49 7.01 -7.30
C PHE A 42 -0.89 7.67 -5.98
N THR A 43 -1.27 8.95 -6.04
CA THR A 43 -1.87 9.61 -4.88
C THR A 43 -3.23 9.01 -4.55
N GLN A 44 -3.48 8.80 -3.27
CA GLN A 44 -4.76 8.32 -2.75
C GLN A 44 -5.56 9.45 -2.07
N THR A 45 -4.88 10.57 -1.78
CA THR A 45 -5.46 11.74 -1.11
C THR A 45 -5.61 12.96 -2.01
N GLY A 46 -5.41 12.81 -3.34
CA GLY A 46 -5.44 13.94 -4.26
C GLY A 46 -4.35 14.98 -3.94
N TYR A 47 -3.15 14.51 -3.57
CA TYR A 47 -2.00 15.33 -3.18
C TYR A 47 -2.19 16.15 -1.89
N LYS A 48 -3.14 15.75 -1.06
CA LYS A 48 -3.44 16.37 0.25
C LYS A 48 -2.83 15.52 1.38
N PRO A 49 -2.66 16.10 2.57
CA PRO A 49 -2.15 15.36 3.72
C PRO A 49 -3.00 14.13 4.09
N ALA A 50 -2.30 13.10 4.53
CA ALA A 50 -2.89 11.89 5.08
C ALA A 50 -2.52 11.71 6.55
N PHE A 51 -3.49 11.29 7.35
CA PHE A 51 -3.29 10.66 8.65
C PHE A 51 -3.45 9.16 8.48
N GLN A 52 -2.43 8.41 8.87
CA GLN A 52 -2.38 6.97 8.71
C GLN A 52 -2.08 6.32 10.05
N GLY A 53 -2.65 5.13 10.26
CA GLY A 53 -2.37 4.39 11.47
C GLY A 53 -3.08 3.06 11.54
N GLY A 54 -2.61 2.21 12.45
CA GLY A 54 -3.14 0.87 12.59
C GLY A 54 -2.55 0.13 13.76
N PHE A 55 -2.81 -1.16 13.79
CA PHE A 55 -2.27 -2.05 14.81
C PHE A 55 -2.02 -3.45 14.25
N ASP A 56 -1.08 -4.14 14.87
CA ASP A 56 -0.70 -5.51 14.56
C ASP A 56 -0.75 -6.38 15.82
N LEU A 57 -1.29 -7.57 15.69
CA LEU A 57 -1.24 -8.65 16.66
C LEU A 57 -0.40 -9.77 16.09
N GLY A 58 0.72 -10.09 16.72
CA GLY A 58 1.59 -11.20 16.35
C GLY A 58 1.55 -12.32 17.40
N HIS A 59 1.78 -13.54 16.97
CA HIS A 59 1.96 -14.71 17.84
C HIS A 59 3.34 -15.32 17.60
N LYS A 60 3.98 -15.85 18.65
CA LYS A 60 5.34 -16.43 18.58
C LYS A 60 5.50 -17.55 17.56
N SER A 61 4.41 -18.23 17.19
CA SER A 61 4.43 -19.27 16.16
C SER A 61 4.58 -18.73 14.73
N GLY A 62 4.49 -17.42 14.53
CA GLY A 62 4.58 -16.78 13.22
C GLY A 62 3.25 -16.24 12.67
N TRP A 63 2.10 -16.64 13.22
CA TRP A 63 0.81 -16.06 12.82
C TRP A 63 0.69 -14.60 13.22
N TYR A 64 0.04 -13.81 12.37
CA TYR A 64 -0.26 -12.41 12.66
C TYR A 64 -1.57 -11.96 12.01
N LEU A 65 -2.17 -10.94 12.61
CA LEU A 65 -3.31 -10.19 12.08
C LEU A 65 -3.02 -8.70 12.25
N GLY A 66 -3.54 -7.88 11.36
CA GLY A 66 -3.40 -6.43 11.46
C GLY A 66 -4.52 -5.68 10.80
N ASN A 67 -4.60 -4.42 11.14
CA ASN A 67 -5.44 -3.42 10.50
C ASN A 67 -4.62 -2.16 10.29
N TRP A 68 -4.77 -1.55 9.13
CA TRP A 68 -4.20 -0.24 8.82
C TRP A 68 -5.26 0.64 8.19
N ASN A 69 -5.18 1.95 8.41
CA ASN A 69 -6.20 2.89 7.95
C ASN A 69 -5.57 4.19 7.46
N SER A 70 -6.23 4.84 6.50
CA SER A 70 -5.87 6.16 5.99
C SER A 70 -7.10 6.92 5.51
N ASN A 71 -7.11 8.23 5.63
CA ASN A 71 -8.03 9.04 4.85
C ASN A 71 -7.66 8.97 3.36
N VAL A 72 -8.68 9.02 2.50
CA VAL A 72 -8.55 9.00 1.04
C VAL A 72 -9.42 10.09 0.39
N GLU A 73 -9.14 10.40 -0.89
CA GLU A 73 -9.93 11.36 -1.68
C GLU A 73 -11.23 10.71 -2.17
N GLN A 74 -12.37 11.30 -1.80
CA GLN A 74 -13.70 10.76 -2.12
C GLN A 74 -13.94 10.58 -3.62
N GLY A 75 -13.36 11.45 -4.46
CA GLY A 75 -13.49 11.37 -5.91
C GLY A 75 -12.82 10.14 -6.51
N LEU A 76 -11.75 9.63 -5.90
CA LEU A 76 -11.07 8.41 -6.32
C LEU A 76 -11.81 7.14 -5.88
N TYR A 77 -12.58 7.22 -4.78
CA TYR A 77 -13.13 6.05 -4.10
C TYR A 77 -14.66 6.06 -4.00
N ASN A 78 -15.34 6.59 -5.03
CA ASN A 78 -16.81 6.57 -5.14
C ASN A 78 -17.52 7.05 -3.87
N GLY A 79 -17.01 8.15 -3.25
CA GLY A 79 -17.58 8.75 -2.05
C GLY A 79 -16.96 8.31 -0.72
N ALA A 80 -16.10 7.28 -0.69
CA ALA A 80 -15.39 6.91 0.53
C ALA A 80 -14.31 7.94 0.88
N SER A 81 -14.23 8.29 2.16
CA SER A 81 -13.18 9.17 2.72
C SER A 81 -12.17 8.43 3.60
N LEU A 82 -12.36 7.11 3.74
CA LEU A 82 -11.54 6.24 4.57
C LEU A 82 -11.22 4.95 3.82
N GLU A 83 -9.97 4.51 3.91
CA GLU A 83 -9.48 3.18 3.57
C GLU A 83 -9.20 2.43 4.86
N MET A 84 -9.61 1.17 4.91
CA MET A 84 -9.34 0.24 6.00
C MET A 84 -8.80 -1.06 5.42
N ASP A 85 -7.58 -1.38 5.76
CA ASP A 85 -6.92 -2.62 5.33
C ASP A 85 -6.93 -3.62 6.46
N PHE A 86 -7.41 -4.83 6.18
CA PHE A 86 -7.36 -5.96 7.07
C PHE A 86 -6.44 -7.02 6.47
N TYR A 87 -5.46 -7.44 7.22
CA TYR A 87 -4.49 -8.41 6.74
C TYR A 87 -4.14 -9.44 7.81
N GLY A 88 -3.68 -10.57 7.33
CA GLY A 88 -3.17 -11.62 8.19
C GLY A 88 -2.36 -12.63 7.41
N GLY A 89 -1.54 -13.37 8.14
CA GLY A 89 -0.63 -14.30 7.47
C GLY A 89 0.23 -15.09 8.44
N TYR A 90 1.25 -15.67 7.85
CA TYR A 90 2.22 -16.49 8.55
C TYR A 90 3.65 -16.13 8.13
N ARG A 91 4.50 -15.78 9.10
CA ARG A 91 5.91 -15.46 8.91
C ARG A 91 6.77 -16.57 9.50
N PHE A 92 7.79 -16.95 8.74
CA PHE A 92 8.78 -17.94 9.19
C PHE A 92 10.13 -17.64 8.54
N THR A 93 11.18 -18.33 8.99
CA THR A 93 12.52 -18.19 8.42
C THR A 93 13.01 -19.52 7.85
N LEU A 94 13.68 -19.43 6.70
CA LEU A 94 14.41 -20.55 6.10
C LEU A 94 15.89 -20.12 5.95
N GLY A 95 16.73 -20.59 6.86
CA GLY A 95 18.09 -20.08 6.99
C GLY A 95 18.10 -18.59 7.36
N GLU A 96 18.71 -17.76 6.53
CA GLU A 96 18.78 -16.30 6.71
C GLU A 96 17.65 -15.55 6.00
N VAL A 97 16.80 -16.25 5.23
CA VAL A 97 15.69 -15.66 4.48
C VAL A 97 14.44 -15.68 5.34
N GLY A 98 13.85 -14.50 5.57
CA GLY A 98 12.51 -14.34 6.14
C GLY A 98 11.46 -14.53 5.06
N LEU A 99 10.42 -15.31 5.33
CA LEU A 99 9.31 -15.58 4.43
C LEU A 99 8.00 -15.10 5.06
N ASP A 100 7.09 -14.59 4.22
CA ASP A 100 5.81 -14.01 4.62
C ASP A 100 4.73 -14.44 3.61
N LEU A 101 3.72 -15.18 4.07
CA LEU A 101 2.57 -15.58 3.27
C LEU A 101 1.32 -15.02 3.91
N GLY A 102 0.45 -14.38 3.14
CA GLY A 102 -0.73 -13.79 3.74
C GLY A 102 -1.78 -13.33 2.74
N PHE A 103 -2.80 -12.74 3.30
CA PHE A 103 -3.92 -12.16 2.61
C PHE A 103 -4.13 -10.72 3.09
N LEU A 104 -4.50 -9.84 2.18
CA LEU A 104 -4.79 -8.43 2.40
C LEU A 104 -6.12 -8.08 1.75
N TYR A 105 -7.00 -7.43 2.52
CA TYR A 105 -8.29 -6.95 2.05
C TYR A 105 -8.41 -5.46 2.28
N TYR A 106 -8.58 -4.72 1.20
CA TYR A 106 -8.82 -3.28 1.17
C TYR A 106 -10.33 -3.03 1.22
N TYR A 107 -10.76 -2.27 2.19
CA TYR A 107 -12.16 -1.93 2.40
C TYR A 107 -12.36 -0.41 2.48
N TYR A 108 -13.30 0.08 1.70
CA TYR A 108 -13.63 1.50 1.61
C TYR A 108 -15.06 1.72 2.11
N PRO A 109 -15.27 2.04 3.41
CA PRO A 109 -16.59 2.27 3.95
C PRO A 109 -17.30 3.44 3.25
N ASN A 110 -18.60 3.28 3.00
CA ASN A 110 -19.45 4.21 2.28
C ASN A 110 -19.09 4.46 0.81
N SER A 111 -18.14 3.71 0.23
CA SER A 111 -18.02 3.68 -1.24
C SER A 111 -19.30 3.12 -1.87
N GLY A 112 -19.67 3.58 -3.06
CA GLY A 112 -20.91 3.16 -3.71
C GLY A 112 -22.18 3.74 -3.11
N ALA A 113 -22.08 4.74 -2.22
CA ALA A 113 -23.20 5.57 -1.89
C ALA A 113 -23.75 6.23 -3.17
N GLN A 114 -25.07 6.35 -3.31
CA GLN A 114 -25.74 6.89 -4.51
C GLN A 114 -25.78 5.94 -5.74
N GLY A 115 -25.68 4.62 -5.53
CA GLY A 115 -25.88 3.65 -6.62
C GLY A 115 -24.67 3.41 -7.52
N THR A 116 -23.48 3.87 -7.13
CA THR A 116 -22.22 3.52 -7.77
C THR A 116 -21.63 2.21 -7.22
N THR A 117 -20.60 1.67 -7.85
CA THR A 117 -19.95 0.42 -7.41
C THR A 117 -19.23 0.62 -6.07
N ARG A 118 -19.45 -0.29 -5.13
CA ARG A 118 -18.65 -0.38 -3.90
C ARG A 118 -17.24 -0.81 -4.24
N ILE A 119 -16.25 -0.11 -3.69
CA ILE A 119 -14.85 -0.41 -3.91
C ILE A 119 -14.32 -1.32 -2.80
N SER A 120 -13.68 -2.39 -3.22
CA SER A 120 -12.89 -3.28 -2.38
C SER A 120 -11.85 -4.00 -3.23
N ASN A 121 -10.81 -4.54 -2.60
CA ASN A 121 -9.82 -5.37 -3.26
C ASN A 121 -9.32 -6.45 -2.31
N GLY A 122 -9.10 -7.67 -2.81
CA GLY A 122 -8.53 -8.76 -2.06
C GLY A 122 -7.29 -9.29 -2.76
N GLU A 123 -6.19 -9.47 -2.03
CA GLU A 123 -4.92 -9.96 -2.57
C GLU A 123 -4.31 -11.03 -1.68
N LEU A 124 -3.94 -12.17 -2.26
CA LEU A 124 -2.96 -13.08 -1.66
C LEU A 124 -1.55 -12.54 -1.91
N TYR A 125 -0.64 -12.73 -0.96
CA TYR A 125 0.75 -12.36 -1.17
C TYR A 125 1.74 -13.39 -0.63
N ALA A 126 2.91 -13.39 -1.26
CA ALA A 126 4.09 -14.11 -0.83
C ALA A 126 5.29 -13.17 -0.85
N GLY A 127 6.05 -13.11 0.24
CA GLY A 127 7.20 -12.25 0.40
C GLY A 127 8.43 -12.99 0.87
N ALA A 128 9.60 -12.47 0.50
CA ALA A 128 10.91 -12.90 0.98
C ALA A 128 11.77 -11.68 1.34
N ALA A 129 12.55 -11.79 2.40
CA ALA A 129 13.49 -10.75 2.83
C ALA A 129 14.84 -11.35 3.21
N TYR A 130 15.92 -10.69 2.76
CA TYR A 130 17.30 -11.04 3.08
C TYR A 130 18.13 -9.78 3.32
N GLY A 131 18.60 -9.61 4.55
CA GLY A 131 19.31 -8.39 4.94
C GLY A 131 18.47 -7.12 4.69
N PRO A 132 18.99 -6.15 3.92
CA PRO A 132 18.26 -4.91 3.62
C PRO A 132 17.28 -5.02 2.44
N LEU A 133 17.22 -6.16 1.78
CA LEU A 133 16.44 -6.38 0.56
C LEU A 133 15.16 -7.17 0.85
N SER A 134 14.08 -6.83 0.18
CA SER A 134 12.86 -7.63 0.17
C SER A 134 12.20 -7.64 -1.20
N ALA A 135 11.48 -8.73 -1.47
CA ALA A 135 10.61 -8.87 -2.63
C ALA A 135 9.26 -9.40 -2.15
N LYS A 136 8.17 -8.90 -2.74
CA LYS A 136 6.82 -9.40 -2.46
C LYS A 136 6.04 -9.48 -3.77
N PHE A 137 5.28 -10.57 -3.93
CA PHE A 137 4.38 -10.80 -5.05
C PHE A 137 2.95 -10.79 -4.52
N PHE A 138 2.05 -10.09 -5.20
CA PHE A 138 0.63 -10.03 -4.89
C PHE A 138 -0.19 -10.56 -6.07
N TYR A 139 -1.26 -11.27 -5.75
CA TYR A 139 -2.21 -11.82 -6.70
C TYR A 139 -3.63 -11.43 -6.28
N GLY A 140 -4.33 -10.70 -7.15
CA GLY A 140 -5.70 -10.26 -6.93
C GLY A 140 -6.68 -11.43 -6.94
N THR A 141 -7.39 -11.64 -5.83
CA THR A 141 -8.44 -12.67 -5.68
C THR A 141 -9.84 -12.10 -5.91
N THR A 142 -9.91 -10.82 -6.20
CA THR A 142 -11.12 -10.08 -6.60
C THR A 142 -10.78 -9.16 -7.75
N PRO A 143 -11.76 -8.62 -8.49
CA PRO A 143 -11.51 -7.57 -9.48
C PRO A 143 -10.75 -6.39 -8.87
N PHE A 144 -9.68 -5.95 -9.53
CA PHE A 144 -8.74 -4.91 -9.08
C PHE A 144 -9.49 -3.63 -8.68
N PHE A 145 -9.58 -3.34 -7.40
CA PHE A 145 -10.35 -2.23 -6.81
C PHE A 145 -11.76 -2.11 -7.40
N SER A 146 -12.42 -3.26 -7.60
CA SER A 146 -13.75 -3.39 -8.21
C SER A 146 -13.83 -2.89 -9.67
N LEU A 147 -12.69 -2.65 -10.34
CA LEU A 147 -12.63 -2.29 -11.74
C LEU A 147 -13.15 -3.46 -12.59
N GLY A 148 -14.15 -3.18 -13.43
CA GLY A 148 -14.82 -4.19 -14.25
C GLY A 148 -16.18 -4.63 -13.73
N LYS A 149 -16.53 -4.32 -12.49
CA LYS A 149 -17.89 -4.49 -11.97
C LYS A 149 -18.76 -3.28 -12.36
N GLY A 150 -19.09 -3.08 -13.59
CA GLY A 150 -19.83 -1.98 -14.16
C GLY A 150 -20.32 -0.90 -13.17
N PRO A 151 -20.02 0.39 -13.41
CA PRO A 151 -20.35 1.46 -12.46
C PRO A 151 -21.85 1.75 -12.40
N THR A 152 -22.60 1.34 -13.42
CA THR A 152 -24.03 1.55 -13.53
C THR A 152 -24.70 0.32 -14.15
N LEU A 153 -25.98 0.15 -13.89
CA LEU A 153 -26.79 -0.91 -14.49
C LEU A 153 -26.69 -0.87 -16.02
N GLY A 154 -26.27 -1.98 -16.64
CA GLY A 154 -26.11 -2.11 -18.09
C GLY A 154 -24.71 -1.82 -18.64
N SER A 155 -23.75 -1.40 -17.81
CA SER A 155 -22.34 -1.36 -18.24
C SER A 155 -21.82 -2.76 -18.48
N PRO A 156 -21.05 -3.00 -19.56
CA PRO A 156 -20.42 -4.28 -19.80
C PRO A 156 -19.48 -4.63 -18.65
N GLU A 157 -19.66 -5.80 -18.06
CA GLU A 157 -18.72 -6.33 -17.08
C GLU A 157 -17.51 -6.94 -17.79
N PHE A 158 -16.33 -6.79 -17.19
CA PHE A 158 -15.11 -7.46 -17.58
C PHE A 158 -14.34 -7.85 -16.31
N ASP A 159 -13.50 -8.85 -16.42
CA ASP A 159 -12.83 -9.42 -15.27
C ASP A 159 -11.39 -8.92 -15.14
N THR A 160 -11.09 -8.23 -14.03
CA THR A 160 -9.73 -7.83 -13.64
C THR A 160 -9.17 -8.65 -12.47
N GLU A 161 -9.88 -9.68 -12.01
CA GLU A 161 -9.37 -10.67 -11.06
C GLU A 161 -8.15 -11.38 -11.64
N GLY A 162 -7.15 -11.65 -10.81
CA GLY A 162 -5.86 -12.17 -11.24
C GLY A 162 -4.87 -11.09 -11.68
N SER A 163 -5.16 -9.80 -11.47
CA SER A 163 -4.17 -8.74 -11.56
C SER A 163 -3.04 -8.99 -10.57
N THR A 164 -1.79 -8.67 -10.96
CA THR A 164 -0.60 -9.00 -10.14
C THR A 164 0.24 -7.77 -9.86
N TYR A 165 0.94 -7.78 -8.72
CA TYR A 165 1.92 -6.76 -8.39
C TYR A 165 3.19 -7.38 -7.81
N VAL A 166 4.34 -6.90 -8.28
CA VAL A 166 5.66 -7.22 -7.74
C VAL A 166 6.21 -6.00 -7.04
N ASP A 167 6.65 -6.16 -5.80
CA ASP A 167 7.34 -5.15 -4.99
C ASP A 167 8.79 -5.57 -4.77
N LEU A 168 9.72 -4.70 -5.10
CA LEU A 168 11.14 -4.85 -4.80
C LEU A 168 11.59 -3.67 -3.96
N THR A 169 12.08 -3.93 -2.76
CA THR A 169 12.46 -2.88 -1.80
C THR A 169 13.88 -3.10 -1.27
N ALA A 170 14.62 -2.00 -1.12
CA ALA A 170 15.92 -1.96 -0.46
C ALA A 170 15.92 -0.86 0.60
N ASN A 171 16.24 -1.23 1.87
CA ASN A 171 16.39 -0.32 2.98
C ASN A 171 17.82 -0.39 3.51
N LEU A 172 18.68 0.49 3.04
CA LEU A 172 20.12 0.47 3.27
C LEU A 172 20.51 1.36 4.46
N PRO A 173 20.90 0.80 5.61
CA PRO A 173 21.36 1.60 6.75
C PRO A 173 22.63 2.40 6.39
N LEU A 174 22.57 3.73 6.59
CA LEU A 174 23.68 4.64 6.34
C LEU A 174 24.45 5.00 7.64
N GLY A 175 24.00 4.48 8.76
CA GLY A 175 24.52 4.84 10.07
C GLY A 175 23.88 6.10 10.68
N GLY A 176 24.14 6.33 11.97
CA GLY A 176 23.62 7.49 12.69
C GLY A 176 22.08 7.62 12.67
N GLY A 177 21.32 6.55 12.51
CA GLY A 177 19.86 6.54 12.41
C GLY A 177 19.32 6.94 11.04
N TRP A 178 20.15 7.03 10.01
CA TRP A 178 19.74 7.28 8.62
C TRP A 178 19.62 5.96 7.85
N THR A 179 18.59 5.89 6.99
CA THR A 179 18.35 4.77 6.07
C THR A 179 18.04 5.33 4.68
N LEU A 180 18.70 4.81 3.65
CA LEU A 180 18.32 5.03 2.25
C LEU A 180 17.23 4.02 1.89
N ASN A 181 16.12 4.52 1.35
CA ASN A 181 14.99 3.71 0.94
C ASN A 181 14.86 3.77 -0.58
N ALA A 182 14.92 2.63 -1.24
CA ALA A 182 14.64 2.47 -2.65
C ALA A 182 13.57 1.42 -2.86
N HIS A 183 12.67 1.67 -3.80
CA HIS A 183 11.60 0.76 -4.16
C HIS A 183 11.35 0.83 -5.65
N TYR A 184 11.04 -0.32 -6.24
CA TYR A 184 10.48 -0.47 -7.58
C TYR A 184 9.35 -1.48 -7.55
N GLY A 185 8.21 -1.09 -8.09
CA GLY A 185 7.04 -1.92 -8.22
C GLY A 185 6.62 -2.13 -9.68
N HIS A 186 5.96 -3.23 -9.95
CA HIS A 186 5.37 -3.52 -11.26
C HIS A 186 3.97 -4.10 -11.09
N GLN A 187 2.97 -3.34 -11.53
CA GLN A 187 1.56 -3.72 -11.55
C GLN A 187 1.18 -4.18 -12.94
N GLN A 188 0.56 -5.36 -13.04
CA GLN A 188 -0.18 -5.79 -14.21
C GLN A 188 -1.68 -5.79 -13.87
N ILE A 189 -2.48 -5.02 -14.59
CA ILE A 189 -3.94 -5.00 -14.44
C ILE A 189 -4.54 -5.76 -15.61
N LYS A 190 -5.12 -6.91 -15.34
CA LYS A 190 -5.77 -7.75 -16.34
C LYS A 190 -6.93 -6.99 -17.01
N ASN A 191 -7.02 -7.09 -18.33
CA ASN A 191 -8.06 -6.42 -19.14
C ASN A 191 -8.12 -4.88 -19.01
N ALA A 192 -7.02 -4.21 -18.67
CA ALA A 192 -6.97 -2.76 -18.58
C ALA A 192 -7.29 -2.05 -19.91
N ALA A 193 -6.99 -2.68 -21.05
CA ALA A 193 -7.38 -2.17 -22.36
C ALA A 193 -8.91 -2.04 -22.50
N THR A 194 -9.68 -2.99 -21.93
CA THR A 194 -11.15 -2.89 -21.89
C THR A 194 -11.60 -1.75 -20.99
N ALA A 195 -10.95 -1.58 -19.83
CA ALA A 195 -11.21 -0.46 -18.92
C ALA A 195 -10.93 0.90 -19.60
N TYR A 196 -9.85 0.98 -20.37
CA TYR A 196 -9.52 2.17 -21.16
C TYR A 196 -10.58 2.47 -22.23
N ALA A 197 -11.01 1.45 -22.99
CA ALA A 197 -12.06 1.59 -24.00
C ALA A 197 -13.42 2.05 -23.41
N GLN A 198 -13.67 1.76 -22.13
CA GLN A 198 -14.87 2.20 -21.40
C GLN A 198 -14.65 3.55 -20.66
N GLY A 199 -13.47 4.18 -20.76
CA GLY A 199 -13.18 5.44 -20.09
C GLY A 199 -13.01 5.36 -18.55
N LEU A 200 -12.78 4.16 -18.01
CA LEU A 200 -12.61 3.93 -16.58
C LEU A 200 -11.17 4.17 -16.13
N VAL A 201 -10.21 4.03 -17.04
CA VAL A 201 -8.80 4.41 -16.87
C VAL A 201 -8.36 5.27 -18.08
N PHE A 202 -7.27 6.01 -17.94
CA PHE A 202 -6.90 7.06 -18.91
C PHE A 202 -5.59 6.76 -19.66
N ALA A 203 -5.02 5.57 -19.50
CA ALA A 203 -3.93 5.07 -20.32
C ALA A 203 -4.23 3.66 -20.82
N ASN A 204 -3.91 3.40 -22.11
CA ASN A 204 -4.13 2.10 -22.75
C ASN A 204 -2.90 1.19 -22.51
N THR A 205 -2.75 0.77 -21.28
CA THR A 205 -1.71 -0.18 -20.86
C THR A 205 -2.21 -1.01 -19.70
N ASP A 206 -1.80 -2.26 -19.63
CA ASP A 206 -2.03 -3.17 -18.51
C ASP A 206 -0.81 -3.29 -17.58
N ASN A 207 0.29 -2.61 -17.91
CA ASN A 207 1.55 -2.64 -17.18
C ASN A 207 1.94 -1.25 -16.67
N ILE A 208 2.12 -1.13 -15.37
CA ILE A 208 2.45 0.12 -14.68
C ILE A 208 3.64 -0.14 -13.77
N GLY A 209 4.74 0.57 -14.00
CA GLY A 209 5.85 0.61 -13.04
C GLY A 209 5.68 1.75 -12.05
N ASP A 210 6.09 1.54 -10.82
CA ASP A 210 6.22 2.61 -9.83
C ASP A 210 7.57 2.56 -9.13
N TRP A 211 7.96 3.67 -8.53
CA TRP A 211 9.26 3.79 -7.89
C TRP A 211 9.23 4.79 -6.74
N LYS A 212 10.10 4.56 -5.76
CA LYS A 212 10.39 5.47 -4.66
C LYS A 212 11.89 5.51 -4.39
N LEU A 213 12.41 6.73 -4.18
CA LEU A 213 13.76 6.94 -3.67
C LEU A 213 13.70 8.00 -2.57
N GLY A 214 14.18 7.66 -1.38
CA GLY A 214 14.08 8.54 -0.24
C GLY A 214 15.05 8.21 0.88
N VAL A 215 14.99 9.01 1.90
CA VAL A 215 15.76 8.83 3.13
C VAL A 215 14.83 8.89 4.34
N THR A 216 15.13 8.06 5.33
CA THR A 216 14.47 8.06 6.64
C THR A 216 15.48 8.37 7.72
N ARG A 217 15.07 9.14 8.72
CA ARG A 217 15.82 9.44 9.93
C ARG A 217 15.04 9.01 11.16
N GLU A 218 15.61 8.11 11.93
CA GLU A 218 15.09 7.78 13.25
C GLU A 218 15.60 8.80 14.27
N LEU A 219 14.66 9.51 14.94
CA LEU A 219 14.97 10.55 15.91
C LEU A 219 13.97 10.52 17.08
N ALA A 220 14.45 10.26 18.29
CA ALA A 220 13.64 10.24 19.53
C ALA A 220 12.38 9.36 19.42
N GLY A 221 12.48 8.22 18.73
CA GLY A 221 11.38 7.28 18.52
C GLY A 221 10.38 7.70 17.44
N TRP A 222 10.70 8.74 16.66
CA TRP A 222 9.99 9.13 15.45
C TRP A 222 10.77 8.72 14.21
N SER A 223 10.07 8.23 13.21
CA SER A 223 10.58 7.99 11.86
C SER A 223 10.21 9.18 10.98
N LEU A 224 11.19 9.98 10.61
CA LEU A 224 11.03 11.15 9.74
C LEU A 224 11.55 10.80 8.36
N ALA A 225 10.75 10.96 7.30
CA ALA A 225 11.17 10.61 5.96
C ALA A 225 10.86 11.68 4.91
N ALA A 226 11.69 11.68 3.86
CA ALA A 226 11.46 12.42 2.62
C ALA A 226 11.76 11.49 1.45
N ALA A 227 10.82 11.35 0.50
CA ALA A 227 10.98 10.46 -0.63
C ALA A 227 10.37 11.06 -1.91
N ALA A 228 11.08 10.97 -3.03
CA ALA A 228 10.51 11.15 -4.35
C ALA A 228 9.79 9.86 -4.76
N ILE A 229 8.54 9.98 -5.21
CA ILE A 229 7.68 8.86 -5.59
C ILE A 229 7.02 9.18 -6.92
N GLY A 230 6.95 8.20 -7.82
CA GLY A 230 6.33 8.37 -9.12
C GLY A 230 5.97 7.04 -9.78
N THR A 231 5.33 7.12 -10.95
CA THR A 231 4.97 5.98 -11.78
C THR A 231 5.40 6.19 -13.23
N THR A 232 5.47 5.10 -14.03
CA THR A 232 5.69 5.16 -15.47
C THR A 232 4.48 5.71 -16.21
N GLU A 233 3.26 5.43 -15.70
CA GLU A 233 1.98 5.79 -16.32
C GLU A 233 1.23 6.83 -15.48
N LYS A 234 1.74 8.06 -15.48
CA LYS A 234 1.25 9.14 -14.59
C LYS A 234 -0.24 9.40 -14.69
N GLY A 235 -0.79 9.31 -15.89
CA GLY A 235 -2.18 9.59 -16.20
C GLY A 235 -3.11 8.37 -16.18
N PHE A 236 -2.66 7.20 -15.74
CA PHE A 236 -3.51 6.01 -15.72
C PHE A 236 -4.75 6.20 -14.85
N PHE A 237 -4.58 6.79 -13.66
CA PHE A 237 -5.67 7.31 -12.84
C PHE A 237 -5.59 8.83 -12.76
N ARG A 238 -6.75 9.47 -12.55
CA ARG A 238 -6.86 10.92 -12.39
C ARG A 238 -7.54 11.28 -11.08
N THR A 239 -7.14 12.40 -10.51
CA THR A 239 -7.68 12.94 -9.26
C THR A 239 -8.01 14.43 -9.43
N ALA A 240 -8.79 15.00 -8.50
CA ALA A 240 -9.04 16.42 -8.44
C ALA A 240 -8.03 17.10 -7.50
N GLU A 241 -7.31 18.10 -8.01
CA GLU A 241 -6.43 18.96 -7.21
C GLU A 241 -6.83 20.43 -7.43
N SER A 242 -7.19 21.14 -6.36
CA SER A 242 -7.55 22.57 -6.42
C SER A 242 -8.62 22.90 -7.47
N GLY A 243 -9.57 21.98 -7.71
CA GLY A 243 -10.66 22.13 -8.69
C GLY A 243 -10.30 21.76 -10.12
N PHE A 244 -9.09 21.31 -10.39
CA PHE A 244 -8.64 20.81 -11.69
C PHE A 244 -8.47 19.29 -11.67
N ILE A 245 -8.72 18.64 -12.82
CA ILE A 245 -8.45 17.22 -12.99
C ILE A 245 -6.96 17.06 -13.31
N GLU A 246 -6.27 16.27 -12.49
CA GLU A 246 -4.83 16.06 -12.54
C GLU A 246 -4.47 14.58 -12.66
N ASP A 247 -3.30 14.28 -13.25
CA ASP A 247 -2.75 12.93 -13.29
C ASP A 247 -2.37 12.48 -11.87
N ALA A 248 -2.95 11.39 -11.37
CA ALA A 248 -2.74 10.90 -10.02
C ALA A 248 -1.33 10.32 -9.76
N GLY A 249 -0.59 10.01 -10.82
CA GLY A 249 0.76 9.44 -10.78
C GLY A 249 1.91 10.45 -10.95
N LYS A 250 1.68 11.76 -10.83
CA LYS A 250 2.78 12.76 -10.92
C LYS A 250 3.86 12.48 -9.90
N THR A 251 5.11 12.55 -10.33
CA THR A 251 6.24 12.46 -9.40
C THR A 251 6.22 13.63 -8.43
N ARG A 252 6.23 13.34 -7.14
CA ARG A 252 6.32 14.36 -6.08
C ARG A 252 7.20 13.88 -4.93
N VAL A 253 7.70 14.83 -4.15
CA VAL A 253 8.35 14.56 -2.87
C VAL A 253 7.27 14.45 -1.80
N VAL A 254 7.29 13.35 -1.08
CA VAL A 254 6.42 13.09 0.07
C VAL A 254 7.24 13.19 1.34
N LEU A 255 6.77 13.98 2.29
CA LEU A 255 7.31 14.09 3.64
C LEU A 255 6.44 13.31 4.61
N SER A 256 7.05 12.67 5.59
CA SER A 256 6.29 11.97 6.63
C SER A 256 6.96 12.03 7.99
N ALA A 257 6.13 11.93 9.02
CA ALA A 257 6.52 11.71 10.41
C ALA A 257 5.61 10.65 10.99
N ALA A 258 6.19 9.53 11.43
CA ALA A 258 5.46 8.37 11.96
C ALA A 258 6.08 7.89 13.27
N LYS A 259 5.27 7.20 14.07
CA LYS A 259 5.70 6.57 15.32
C LYS A 259 5.01 5.22 15.50
N THR A 260 5.76 4.26 16.01
CA THR A 260 5.24 2.96 16.50
C THR A 260 5.31 2.94 18.03
N PHE A 261 4.33 2.35 18.67
CA PHE A 261 4.18 2.24 20.12
C PHE A 261 3.51 0.92 20.53
#